data_be2bc88628e2c1cfb1d24d9d76a32f21
#
_entry.id   be2bc88628e2c1cfb1d24d9d76a32f21
#
_cell.length_a   1.000
_cell.length_b   1.000
_cell.length_c   1.000
_cell.angle_alpha   90.00
_cell.angle_beta   90.00
_cell.angle_gamma   90.00
#
_symmetry.space_group_name_H-M   'P 1'
#
loop_
_entity.id
_entity.type
_entity.pdbx_description
1 polymer ?
#
loop_
_entity_poly.entity_id
_entity_poly.type
_entity_poly.pdbx_seq_one_letter_code
_entity_poly.pdbx_strand_id
1 'polypeptide(L)' 'MQKSDMSKEISTSSQNITIAECAKILGKSEQFVRVALQQGIAPFGFAVKNKSEYSYHISPKLLAEYVGGT' A
#
# COMPACT_ATOMS: atom_id res chain seq x y z
N MET A 1 -10.55 -12.90 20.30
CA MET A 1 -10.36 -12.63 20.33
C MET A 1 -9.98 -12.34 19.90
N GLN A 2 -9.85 -12.21 19.84
CA GLN A 2 -9.49 -11.82 19.66
C GLN A 2 -8.96 -11.63 19.07
N LYS A 3 -8.94 -11.79 18.83
CA LYS A 3 -8.42 -11.53 18.45
C LYS A 3 -8.07 -11.00 17.80
N SER A 4 -8.25 -10.89 17.76
CA SER A 4 -7.93 -10.26 17.37
C SER A 4 -7.54 -9.55 17.18
N ASP A 5 -7.51 -9.44 17.39
CA ASP A 5 -7.12 -8.60 17.58
C ASP A 5 -6.23 -8.28 17.53
N MET A 6 -6.08 -8.71 17.55
CA MET A 6 -5.22 -8.37 17.69
C MET A 6 -4.61 -8.04 16.96
N SER A 7 -4.64 -8.26 16.60
CA SER A 7 -4.08 -7.91 15.95
C SER A 7 -4.05 -7.15 15.52
N LYS A 8 -4.37 -6.79 15.73
CA LYS A 8 -4.37 -5.94 15.51
C LYS A 8 -3.85 -5.21 15.68
N GLU A 9 -3.58 -5.35 16.03
CA GLU A 9 -3.12 -4.64 16.32
C GLU A 9 -2.48 -4.11 15.97
N ILE A 10 -2.45 -4.37 15.89
CA ILE A 10 -1.79 -3.99 15.62
C ILE A 10 -1.29 -3.26 15.11
N SER A 11 -1.41 -2.84 15.57
CA SER A 11 -0.81 -1.88 15.19
C SER A 11 -0.07 -1.85 14.12
N THR A 12 0.26 -2.68 13.88
CA THR A 12 0.76 -2.79 12.55
C THR A 12 -0.10 -2.06 11.55
N SER A 13 -1.32 -1.92 11.83
CA SER A 13 -2.20 -1.22 10.91
C SER A 13 -1.71 0.20 10.65
N SER A 14 -1.03 0.78 11.62
CA SER A 14 -0.49 2.13 11.44
C SER A 14 0.64 2.15 10.43
N GLN A 15 1.13 0.99 10.04
CA GLN A 15 2.20 0.87 9.05
C GLN A 15 1.67 0.76 7.64
N ASN A 16 0.35 0.68 7.48
CA ASN A 16 -0.24 0.48 6.16
C ASN A 16 -0.78 1.79 5.61
N ILE A 17 -0.59 1.96 4.31
CA ILE A 17 -1.14 3.09 3.59
C ILE A 17 -2.14 2.54 2.60
N THR A 18 -3.33 3.14 2.55
CA THR A 18 -4.36 2.70 1.61
C THR A 18 -4.04 3.20 0.21
N ILE A 19 -4.67 2.55 -0.77
CA ILE A 19 -4.56 3.01 -2.16
C ILE A 19 -4.99 4.47 -2.26
N ALA A 20 -6.09 4.84 -1.59
CA ALA A 20 -6.58 6.22 -1.65
C ALA A 20 -5.57 7.21 -1.10
N GLU A 21 -4.95 6.86 0.03
CA GLU A 21 -3.95 7.74 0.63
C GLU A 21 -2.73 7.88 -0.26
N CYS A 22 -2.28 6.76 -0.83
CA CYS A 22 -1.14 6.78 -1.73
C CYS A 22 -1.41 7.63 -2.96
N ALA A 23 -2.59 7.46 -3.55
CA ALA A 23 -2.98 8.24 -4.73
C ALA A 23 -2.97 9.73 -4.42
N LYS A 24 -3.47 10.10 -3.25
CA LYS A 24 -3.50 11.48 -2.83
C LYS A 24 -2.09 12.05 -2.67
N ILE A 25 -1.22 11.28 -2.03
CA ILE A 25 0.16 11.70 -1.82
C ILE A 25 0.88 11.90 -3.15
N LEU A 26 0.64 11.00 -4.10
CA LEU A 26 1.28 11.06 -5.41
C LEU A 26 0.62 12.05 -6.36
N GLY A 27 -0.59 12.48 -6.05
CA GLY A 27 -1.35 13.32 -6.96
C GLY A 27 -1.81 12.57 -8.19
N LYS A 28 -2.10 11.28 -8.03
CA LYS A 28 -2.55 10.41 -9.11
C LYS A 28 -3.87 9.77 -8.74
N SER A 29 -4.49 9.11 -9.71
CA SER A 29 -5.73 8.39 -9.45
C SER A 29 -5.45 7.09 -8.70
N GLU A 30 -6.48 6.56 -8.06
CA GLU A 30 -6.35 5.26 -7.39
C GLU A 30 -6.05 4.16 -8.41
N GLN A 31 -6.68 4.26 -9.58
CA GLN A 31 -6.44 3.27 -10.63
C GLN A 31 -4.97 3.26 -11.06
N PHE A 32 -4.38 4.45 -11.17
CA PHE A 32 -2.96 4.56 -11.49
C PHE A 32 -2.12 3.78 -10.48
N VAL A 33 -2.41 3.96 -9.19
CA VAL A 33 -1.65 3.29 -8.13
C VAL A 33 -1.82 1.78 -8.22
N ARG A 34 -3.07 1.32 -8.40
CA ARG A 34 -3.33 -0.11 -8.49
C ARG A 34 -2.58 -0.74 -9.65
N VAL A 35 -2.63 -0.11 -10.81
CA VAL A 35 -1.97 -0.66 -11.99
C VAL A 35 -0.46 -0.69 -11.79
N ALA A 36 0.11 0.35 -11.23
CA ALA A 36 1.56 0.40 -10.98
C ALA A 36 1.99 -0.73 -10.05
N LEU A 37 1.21 -0.98 -9.00
CA LEU A 37 1.52 -2.06 -8.07
C LEU A 37 1.36 -3.42 -8.75
N GLN A 38 0.32 -3.59 -9.55
CA GLN A 38 0.07 -4.85 -10.24
C GLN A 38 1.16 -5.16 -11.24
N GLN A 39 1.70 -4.15 -11.88
CA GLN A 39 2.76 -4.33 -12.88
C GLN A 39 4.14 -4.46 -12.26
N GLY A 40 4.24 -4.27 -10.95
CA GLY A 40 5.51 -4.42 -10.28
C GLY A 40 6.49 -3.29 -10.54
N ILE A 41 5.99 -2.14 -10.97
CA ILE A 41 6.86 -1.01 -11.28
C ILE A 41 6.82 0.07 -10.20
N ALA A 42 6.00 -0.13 -9.16
CA ALA A 42 5.92 0.84 -8.07
C ALA A 42 7.04 0.54 -7.06
N PRO A 43 7.97 1.49 -6.85
CA PRO A 43 9.10 1.22 -5.94
C PRO A 43 8.72 1.28 -4.46
N PHE A 44 7.47 1.57 -4.15
CA PHE A 44 7.03 1.75 -2.77
C PHE A 44 6.12 0.63 -2.28
N GLY A 45 5.87 -0.39 -3.09
CA GLY A 45 5.00 -1.45 -2.67
C GLY A 45 4.86 -2.53 -3.72
N PHE A 46 3.89 -3.42 -3.48
CA PHE A 46 3.65 -4.51 -4.41
C PHE A 46 2.20 -4.96 -4.31
N ALA A 47 1.78 -5.78 -5.27
CA ALA A 47 0.47 -6.39 -5.28
C ALA A 47 0.63 -7.91 -5.38
N VAL A 48 -0.26 -8.61 -4.71
CA VAL A 48 -0.28 -10.07 -4.75
C VAL A 48 -1.65 -10.49 -5.29
N LYS A 49 -1.63 -11.32 -6.31
CA LYS A 49 -2.88 -11.80 -6.89
C LYS A 49 -3.29 -13.11 -6.20
N ASN A 50 -4.51 -13.13 -5.72
CA ASN A 50 -5.14 -14.32 -5.13
C ASN A 50 -6.37 -14.63 -5.93
N LYS A 51 -6.30 -15.73 -6.69
CA LYS A 51 -7.40 -16.10 -7.54
C LYS A 51 -7.72 -14.94 -8.49
N SER A 52 -8.85 -14.28 -8.32
CA SER A 52 -9.23 -13.18 -9.19
C SER A 52 -9.08 -11.82 -8.53
N GLU A 53 -8.51 -11.79 -7.34
CA GLU A 53 -8.41 -10.55 -6.58
C GLU A 53 -6.96 -10.18 -6.31
N TYR A 54 -6.73 -8.88 -6.12
CA TYR A 54 -5.42 -8.39 -5.73
C TYR A 54 -5.45 -7.87 -4.31
N SER A 55 -4.37 -8.14 -3.59
CA SER A 55 -4.08 -7.49 -2.31
C SER A 55 -2.91 -6.57 -2.51
N TYR A 56 -2.96 -5.40 -1.90
CA TYR A 56 -1.94 -4.38 -2.10
C TYR A 56 -1.21 -4.08 -0.80
N HIS A 57 0.09 -3.90 -0.91
CA HIS A 57 0.90 -3.47 0.23
C HIS A 57 1.71 -2.26 -0.20
N ILE A 58 1.62 -1.19 0.57
CA ILE A 58 2.38 0.03 0.31
C ILE A 58 3.18 0.34 1.56
N SER A 59 4.49 0.45 1.40
CA SER A 59 5.40 0.75 2.50
C SER A 59 5.41 2.25 2.75
N PRO A 60 5.04 2.71 3.94
CA PRO A 60 5.11 4.15 4.25
C PRO A 60 6.52 4.69 4.10
N LYS A 61 7.51 3.92 4.53
CA LYS A 61 8.89 4.36 4.45
C LYS A 61 9.35 4.53 3.01
N LEU A 62 9.08 3.52 2.19
CA LEU A 62 9.50 3.58 0.79
C LEU A 62 8.75 4.65 0.03
N LEU A 63 7.47 4.83 0.34
CA LEU A 63 6.70 5.89 -0.30
C LEU A 63 7.25 7.25 0.06
N ALA A 64 7.59 7.45 1.34
CA ALA A 64 8.16 8.72 1.78
C ALA A 64 9.48 9.00 1.07
N GLU A 65 10.30 7.98 0.92
CA GLU A 65 11.58 8.12 0.21
C GLU A 65 11.35 8.46 -1.25
N TYR A 66 10.38 7.81 -1.84
CA TYR A 66 10.08 8.03 -3.25
C TYR A 66 9.63 9.46 -3.52
N VAL A 67 8.68 9.95 -2.72
CA VAL A 67 8.14 11.29 -2.95
C VAL A 67 9.07 12.37 -2.39
N GLY A 68 9.88 12.02 -1.40
CA GLY A 68 10.84 12.97 -0.85
C GLY A 68 11.96 13.33 -1.81
N GLY A 69 12.21 12.48 -2.76
CA GLY A 69 13.14 12.80 -3.82
C GLY A 69 14.59 12.83 -3.41
N THR A 70 14.92 12.18 -2.34
CA THR A 70 16.31 12.23 -1.90
C THR A 70 16.94 10.91 -1.92
#